data_929679bb1ae2f5ebc1a106c4df1e3ae7
#
_entry.id   929679bb1ae2f5ebc1a106c4df1e3ae7
#
_cell.length_a   1.000
_cell.length_b   1.000
_cell.length_c   1.000
_cell.angle_alpha   90.00
_cell.angle_beta   90.00
_cell.angle_gamma   90.00
#
_symmetry.space_group_name_H-M   'P 1'
#
loop_
_entity.id
_entity.type
_entity.pdbx_description
1 polymer ?
#
loop_
_entity_poly.entity_id
_entity_poly.type
_entity_poly.pdbx_seq_one_letter_code
_entity_poly.pdbx_strand_id
1 'polypeptide(L)'
;MSRLVIPIAAAVAAAVLFTVEPTGERLRLHAQAAIDTTIVIKASGSSLEFSPPRLSVTNGTRVRLRFVNDGTLPHNVVIPRSAEDIDDLALDAYGAGETGYVPLADKDKLIAYSTLASPGQTVEVTFVVPPPGEYTYVCLFPGHANSMFGTLRSLR
;
A
#
# COMPACT_ATOMS: atom_id res chain seq x y z
N MET A 1 -18.86 94.98 -6.18
CA MET A 1 -17.71 94.07 -6.41
C MET A 1 -17.88 92.93 -5.42
N SER A 2 -18.58 91.85 -5.82
CA SER A 2 -18.85 90.70 -4.99
C SER A 2 -17.76 89.62 -5.27
N ARG A 3 -17.06 89.24 -4.24
CA ARG A 3 -16.10 88.14 -4.31
C ARG A 3 -16.83 86.80 -3.97
N LEU A 4 -16.88 85.97 -4.96
CA LEU A 4 -17.42 84.61 -4.81
C LEU A 4 -16.36 83.71 -4.12
N VAL A 5 -16.71 83.19 -2.96
CA VAL A 5 -15.88 82.22 -2.22
C VAL A 5 -16.38 80.82 -2.55
N ILE A 6 -15.59 80.06 -3.22
CA ILE A 6 -15.88 78.64 -3.51
C ILE A 6 -15.30 77.74 -2.37
N PRO A 7 -16.11 76.94 -1.73
CA PRO A 7 -15.57 76.01 -0.73
C PRO A 7 -14.93 74.80 -1.43
N ILE A 8 -13.70 74.51 -1.09
CA ILE A 8 -12.98 73.28 -1.48
C ILE A 8 -13.51 72.14 -0.61
N ALA A 9 -14.22 71.19 -1.25
CA ALA A 9 -14.62 69.98 -0.61
C ALA A 9 -13.42 69.03 -0.60
N ALA A 10 -12.90 68.71 0.59
CA ALA A 10 -11.89 67.68 0.75
C ALA A 10 -12.53 66.29 0.67
N ALA A 11 -12.23 65.58 -0.40
CA ALA A 11 -12.60 64.17 -0.54
C ALA A 11 -11.63 63.29 0.30
N VAL A 12 -12.17 62.72 1.38
CA VAL A 12 -11.45 61.69 2.17
C VAL A 12 -11.56 60.38 1.42
N ALA A 13 -10.48 59.95 0.79
CA ALA A 13 -10.39 58.63 0.21
C ALA A 13 -10.12 57.61 1.34
N ALA A 14 -11.15 56.85 1.68
CA ALA A 14 -10.99 55.69 2.58
C ALA A 14 -10.26 54.58 1.82
N ALA A 15 -8.99 54.36 2.13
CA ALA A 15 -8.24 53.17 1.65
C ALA A 15 -8.73 51.94 2.40
N VAL A 16 -9.50 51.11 1.73
CA VAL A 16 -9.87 49.81 2.21
C VAL A 16 -8.64 48.89 2.03
N LEU A 17 -7.92 48.70 3.10
CA LEU A 17 -6.85 47.66 3.17
C LEU A 17 -7.51 46.30 3.16
N PHE A 18 -7.54 45.63 2.02
CA PHE A 18 -7.80 44.19 1.95
C PHE A 18 -6.60 43.49 2.56
N THR A 19 -6.71 43.08 3.80
CA THR A 19 -5.80 42.09 4.38
C THR A 19 -6.14 40.75 3.71
N VAL A 20 -5.33 40.39 2.72
CA VAL A 20 -5.31 39.01 2.23
C VAL A 20 -4.73 38.17 3.35
N GLU A 21 -5.63 37.57 4.14
CA GLU A 21 -5.25 36.47 5.02
C GLU A 21 -4.63 35.39 4.14
N PRO A 22 -3.37 34.99 4.38
CA PRO A 22 -2.86 33.81 3.72
C PRO A 22 -3.68 32.64 4.26
N THR A 23 -4.71 32.21 3.52
CA THR A 23 -5.32 30.91 3.70
C THR A 23 -4.14 29.92 3.57
N GLY A 24 -3.59 29.61 4.73
CA GLY A 24 -2.62 28.53 4.87
C GLY A 24 -3.31 27.27 4.42
N GLU A 25 -3.31 27.03 3.14
CA GLU A 25 -3.41 25.72 2.55
C GLU A 25 -2.21 24.97 3.12
N ARG A 26 -2.46 24.44 4.33
CA ARG A 26 -1.57 23.43 4.90
C ARG A 26 -1.50 22.36 3.83
N LEU A 27 -0.42 22.40 3.03
CA LEU A 27 0.06 21.23 2.35
C LEU A 27 0.11 20.16 3.45
N ARG A 28 -0.94 19.35 3.52
CA ARG A 28 -0.85 18.05 4.18
C ARG A 28 0.11 17.27 3.32
N LEU A 29 1.41 17.47 3.58
CA LEU A 29 2.37 16.43 3.30
C LEU A 29 1.72 15.20 3.92
N HIS A 30 1.23 14.31 3.08
CA HIS A 30 0.91 12.97 3.51
C HIS A 30 2.26 12.42 3.93
N ALA A 31 2.57 12.60 5.20
CA ALA A 31 3.74 12.00 5.81
C ALA A 31 3.55 10.50 5.54
N GLN A 32 4.29 10.01 4.56
CA GLN A 32 4.30 8.60 4.23
C GLN A 32 4.77 7.94 5.52
N ALA A 33 3.82 7.28 6.22
CA ALA A 33 4.09 6.76 7.54
C ALA A 33 5.35 5.89 7.47
N ALA A 34 6.29 6.13 8.40
CA ALA A 34 7.59 5.47 8.41
C ALA A 34 7.41 3.94 8.40
N ILE A 35 8.33 3.26 7.72
CA ILE A 35 8.42 1.80 7.76
C ILE A 35 9.14 1.43 9.05
N ASP A 36 8.51 0.61 9.89
CA ASP A 36 9.07 0.17 11.16
C ASP A 36 10.07 -0.97 10.98
N THR A 37 9.79 -1.87 10.02
CA THR A 37 10.67 -3.00 9.73
C THR A 37 10.58 -3.44 8.27
N THR A 38 11.66 -4.08 7.79
CA THR A 38 11.71 -4.71 6.48
C THR A 38 11.90 -6.22 6.64
N ILE A 39 11.07 -6.99 5.98
CA ILE A 39 11.14 -8.45 5.93
C ILE A 39 11.48 -8.87 4.51
N VAL A 40 12.33 -9.86 4.38
CA VAL A 40 12.70 -10.44 3.08
C VAL A 40 12.22 -11.88 3.03
N ILE A 41 11.48 -12.22 1.98
CA ILE A 41 11.15 -13.60 1.62
C ILE A 41 11.66 -13.87 0.21
N LYS A 42 11.97 -15.13 -0.07
CA LYS A 42 12.56 -15.56 -1.35
C LYS A 42 11.82 -16.75 -1.93
N ALA A 43 11.88 -16.88 -3.25
CA ALA A 43 11.71 -18.14 -3.96
C ALA A 43 13.02 -18.45 -4.67
N SER A 44 13.42 -19.74 -4.77
CA SER A 44 14.69 -20.12 -5.37
C SER A 44 14.55 -21.40 -6.20
N GLY A 45 15.26 -21.44 -7.33
CA GLY A 45 15.24 -22.58 -8.24
C GLY A 45 13.84 -22.85 -8.81
N SER A 46 13.45 -24.10 -8.89
CA SER A 46 12.12 -24.54 -9.34
C SER A 46 11.19 -24.93 -8.19
N SER A 47 11.58 -24.69 -6.93
CA SER A 47 10.75 -25.01 -5.77
C SER A 47 9.56 -24.04 -5.68
N LEU A 48 8.38 -24.59 -5.39
CA LEU A 48 7.17 -23.83 -5.08
C LEU A 48 7.10 -23.55 -3.57
N GLU A 49 8.12 -22.89 -3.04
CA GLU A 49 8.25 -22.62 -1.61
C GLU A 49 8.73 -21.19 -1.36
N PHE A 50 8.24 -20.59 -0.29
CA PHE A 50 8.79 -19.37 0.26
C PHE A 50 9.87 -19.66 1.31
N SER A 51 10.93 -18.88 1.31
CA SER A 51 11.97 -18.92 2.32
C SER A 51 12.16 -17.53 2.98
N PRO A 52 12.02 -17.40 4.31
CA PRO A 52 11.56 -18.42 5.24
C PRO A 52 10.07 -18.72 5.11
N PRO A 53 9.59 -19.93 5.47
CA PRO A 53 8.18 -20.29 5.38
C PRO A 53 7.36 -19.75 6.56
N ARG A 54 8.00 -19.18 7.58
CA ARG A 54 7.34 -18.62 8.75
C ARG A 54 7.94 -17.26 9.12
N LEU A 55 7.06 -16.30 9.36
CA LEU A 55 7.39 -14.95 9.81
C LEU A 55 6.70 -14.68 11.13
N SER A 56 7.34 -13.90 12.00
CA SER A 56 6.71 -13.42 13.25
C SER A 56 6.96 -11.93 13.39
N VAL A 57 5.90 -11.15 13.57
CA VAL A 57 5.96 -9.68 13.67
C VAL A 57 4.92 -9.20 14.67
N THR A 58 5.24 -8.14 15.43
CA THR A 58 4.29 -7.52 16.35
C THR A 58 3.12 -6.85 15.58
N ASN A 59 1.90 -6.99 16.09
CA ASN A 59 0.73 -6.35 15.48
C ASN A 59 0.90 -4.82 15.42
N GLY A 60 0.25 -4.20 14.46
CA GLY A 60 0.33 -2.75 14.25
C GLY A 60 1.63 -2.27 13.61
N THR A 61 2.68 -3.09 13.52
CA THR A 61 3.94 -2.76 12.85
C THR A 61 3.70 -2.49 11.36
N ARG A 62 4.23 -1.40 10.84
CA ARG A 62 4.25 -1.12 9.40
C ARG A 62 5.44 -1.83 8.76
N VAL A 63 5.15 -2.88 8.02
CA VAL A 63 6.13 -3.75 7.37
C VAL A 63 6.31 -3.33 5.91
N ARG A 64 7.57 -3.30 5.45
CA ARG A 64 7.93 -3.44 4.06
C ARG A 64 8.34 -4.89 3.83
N LEU A 65 7.56 -5.66 3.08
CA LEU A 65 7.91 -6.99 2.67
C LEU A 65 8.55 -6.91 1.27
N ARG A 66 9.79 -7.41 1.18
CA ARG A 66 10.53 -7.57 -0.07
C ARG A 66 10.48 -9.04 -0.48
N PHE A 67 9.93 -9.30 -1.64
CA PHE A 67 9.96 -10.63 -2.24
C PHE A 67 11.02 -10.67 -3.34
N VAL A 68 12.00 -11.54 -3.17
CA VAL A 68 13.10 -11.76 -4.11
C VAL A 68 12.84 -13.08 -4.85
N ASN A 69 12.59 -12.99 -6.14
CA ASN A 69 12.38 -14.17 -6.97
C ASN A 69 13.69 -14.60 -7.63
N ASP A 70 14.49 -15.40 -6.91
CA ASP A 70 15.68 -16.07 -7.42
C ASP A 70 15.32 -17.42 -8.09
N GLY A 71 14.02 -17.67 -8.33
CA GLY A 71 13.48 -18.87 -8.95
C GLY A 71 13.43 -18.81 -10.48
N THR A 72 12.87 -19.86 -11.09
CA THR A 72 12.73 -20.00 -12.54
C THR A 72 11.31 -19.70 -13.05
N LEU A 73 10.34 -19.56 -12.16
CA LEU A 73 8.93 -19.28 -12.46
C LEU A 73 8.51 -17.92 -11.91
N PRO A 74 7.48 -17.28 -12.50
CA PRO A 74 6.91 -16.08 -11.93
C PRO A 74 6.14 -16.39 -10.64
N HIS A 75 6.21 -15.47 -9.67
CA HIS A 75 5.52 -15.59 -8.39
C HIS A 75 5.00 -14.25 -7.91
N ASN A 76 3.98 -14.26 -7.09
CA ASN A 76 3.54 -13.11 -6.29
C ASN A 76 3.43 -13.51 -4.81
N VAL A 77 3.21 -12.53 -3.94
CA VAL A 77 2.93 -12.74 -2.52
C VAL A 77 1.62 -12.05 -2.21
N VAL A 78 0.66 -12.83 -1.78
CA VAL A 78 -0.67 -12.34 -1.38
C VAL A 78 -0.92 -12.78 0.06
N ILE A 79 -1.45 -11.88 0.88
CA ILE A 79 -1.83 -12.15 2.28
C ILE A 79 -3.34 -11.98 2.38
N PRO A 80 -4.13 -13.06 2.32
CA PRO A 80 -5.57 -13.00 2.55
C PRO A 80 -5.90 -12.65 4.00
N ARG A 81 -7.11 -12.16 4.24
CA ARG A 81 -7.64 -11.94 5.60
C ARG A 81 -8.03 -13.24 6.29
N SER A 82 -8.50 -14.20 5.51
CA SER A 82 -8.84 -15.54 5.96
C SER A 82 -8.16 -16.60 5.10
N ALA A 83 -7.71 -17.68 5.71
CA ALA A 83 -7.21 -18.84 4.96
C ALA A 83 -8.34 -19.55 4.19
N GLU A 84 -9.58 -19.37 4.60
CA GLU A 84 -10.78 -19.93 3.94
C GLU A 84 -11.02 -19.32 2.56
N ASP A 85 -10.51 -18.09 2.31
CA ASP A 85 -10.66 -17.42 1.01
C ASP A 85 -9.64 -17.90 -0.04
N ILE A 86 -8.63 -18.70 0.32
CA ILE A 86 -7.49 -19.00 -0.55
C ILE A 86 -7.92 -19.77 -1.81
N ASP A 87 -8.79 -20.75 -1.68
CA ASP A 87 -9.22 -21.58 -2.81
C ASP A 87 -10.01 -20.76 -3.83
N ASP A 88 -10.92 -19.90 -3.37
CA ASP A 88 -11.69 -19.00 -4.23
C ASP A 88 -10.76 -17.98 -4.91
N LEU A 89 -9.86 -17.33 -4.15
CA LEU A 89 -8.88 -16.39 -4.68
C LEU A 89 -7.95 -17.04 -5.71
N ALA A 90 -7.54 -18.29 -5.48
CA ALA A 90 -6.71 -19.04 -6.41
C ALA A 90 -7.45 -19.39 -7.71
N LEU A 91 -8.75 -19.67 -7.63
CA LEU A 91 -9.60 -19.89 -8.80
C LEU A 91 -9.77 -18.59 -9.60
N ASP A 92 -10.11 -17.51 -8.94
CA ASP A 92 -10.32 -16.20 -9.58
C ASP A 92 -9.04 -15.62 -10.18
N ALA A 93 -7.87 -16.00 -9.63
CA ALA A 93 -6.56 -15.61 -10.15
C ALA A 93 -6.33 -16.06 -11.61
N TYR A 94 -6.95 -17.16 -12.08
CA TYR A 94 -6.85 -17.58 -13.49
C TYR A 94 -7.39 -16.53 -14.47
N GLY A 95 -8.37 -15.74 -14.06
CA GLY A 95 -8.93 -14.62 -14.83
C GLY A 95 -8.19 -13.30 -14.65
N ALA A 96 -7.23 -13.22 -13.71
CA ALA A 96 -6.60 -11.99 -13.28
C ALA A 96 -5.17 -11.77 -13.83
N GLY A 97 -4.88 -12.25 -15.04
CA GLY A 97 -3.54 -12.16 -15.64
C GLY A 97 -3.02 -10.72 -15.77
N GLU A 98 -3.89 -9.77 -16.14
CA GLU A 98 -3.53 -8.35 -16.30
C GLU A 98 -3.12 -7.68 -14.97
N THR A 99 -3.58 -8.20 -13.84
CA THR A 99 -3.25 -7.72 -12.49
C THR A 99 -2.16 -8.55 -11.81
N GLY A 100 -1.43 -9.36 -12.58
CA GLY A 100 -0.39 -10.25 -12.06
C GLY A 100 -0.95 -11.39 -11.23
N TYR A 101 -2.11 -11.90 -11.61
CA TYR A 101 -2.84 -13.00 -10.96
C TYR A 101 -3.31 -12.64 -9.54
N VAL A 102 -3.60 -11.37 -9.29
CA VAL A 102 -4.27 -10.92 -8.06
C VAL A 102 -5.70 -10.53 -8.41
N PRO A 103 -6.73 -11.21 -7.90
CA PRO A 103 -8.13 -10.93 -8.19
C PRO A 103 -8.58 -9.65 -7.48
N LEU A 104 -8.37 -8.48 -8.10
CA LEU A 104 -8.64 -7.18 -7.49
C LEU A 104 -10.14 -6.89 -7.26
N ALA A 105 -11.04 -7.68 -7.86
CA ALA A 105 -12.46 -7.65 -7.51
C ALA A 105 -12.68 -8.04 -6.04
N ASP A 106 -11.82 -8.91 -5.49
CA ASP A 106 -11.84 -9.42 -4.12
C ASP A 106 -10.83 -8.74 -3.19
N LYS A 107 -10.35 -7.55 -3.54
CA LYS A 107 -9.34 -6.82 -2.74
C LYS A 107 -9.71 -6.65 -1.27
N ASP A 108 -11.00 -6.63 -0.94
CA ASP A 108 -11.48 -6.50 0.44
C ASP A 108 -11.21 -7.77 1.27
N LYS A 109 -10.97 -8.91 0.62
CA LYS A 109 -10.48 -10.15 1.25
C LYS A 109 -8.98 -10.15 1.48
N LEU A 110 -8.24 -9.15 0.99
CA LEU A 110 -6.78 -9.09 1.06
C LEU A 110 -6.31 -8.12 2.15
N ILE A 111 -5.24 -8.49 2.86
CA ILE A 111 -4.47 -7.61 3.73
C ILE A 111 -3.44 -6.88 2.89
N ALA A 112 -2.72 -7.62 2.04
CA ALA A 112 -1.66 -7.10 1.19
C ALA A 112 -1.41 -8.02 -0.02
N TYR A 113 -0.85 -7.45 -1.06
CA TYR A 113 -0.40 -8.21 -2.23
C TYR A 113 0.74 -7.49 -2.95
N SER A 114 1.66 -8.25 -3.52
CA SER A 114 2.70 -7.74 -4.41
C SER A 114 2.24 -7.79 -5.86
N THR A 115 2.93 -7.05 -6.73
CA THR A 115 2.91 -7.32 -8.16
C THR A 115 3.55 -8.68 -8.45
N LEU A 116 3.36 -9.21 -9.66
CA LEU A 116 4.05 -10.41 -10.13
C LEU A 116 5.54 -10.12 -10.26
N ALA A 117 6.37 -10.97 -9.69
CA ALA A 117 7.82 -10.97 -9.85
C ALA A 117 8.23 -12.06 -10.85
N SER A 118 8.78 -11.67 -12.00
CA SER A 118 9.44 -12.58 -12.93
C SER A 118 10.76 -13.08 -12.33
N PRO A 119 11.34 -14.19 -12.87
CA PRO A 119 12.66 -14.63 -12.48
C PRO A 119 13.71 -13.52 -12.44
N GLY A 120 14.46 -13.43 -11.34
CA GLY A 120 15.47 -12.39 -11.09
C GLY A 120 14.91 -11.05 -10.60
N GLN A 121 13.60 -10.90 -10.44
CA GLN A 121 13.01 -9.65 -9.97
C GLN A 121 12.80 -9.63 -8.46
N THR A 122 12.83 -8.42 -7.91
CA THR A 122 12.42 -8.13 -6.54
C THR A 122 11.22 -7.19 -6.59
N VAL A 123 10.18 -7.52 -5.84
CA VAL A 123 8.98 -6.68 -5.66
C VAL A 123 8.77 -6.38 -4.19
N GLU A 124 8.08 -5.30 -3.90
CA GLU A 124 7.83 -4.87 -2.52
C GLU A 124 6.35 -4.60 -2.31
N VAL A 125 5.88 -4.88 -1.10
CA VAL A 125 4.56 -4.50 -0.62
C VAL A 125 4.68 -3.96 0.80
N THR A 126 3.90 -2.92 1.09
CA THR A 126 3.85 -2.33 2.43
C THR A 126 2.46 -2.55 3.01
N PHE A 127 2.41 -3.02 4.26
CA PHE A 127 1.16 -3.21 4.98
C PHE A 127 1.36 -3.00 6.48
N VAL A 128 0.26 -2.87 7.21
CA VAL A 128 0.25 -2.90 8.67
C VAL A 128 -0.11 -4.30 9.12
N VAL A 129 0.70 -4.87 10.01
CA VAL A 129 0.47 -6.21 10.57
C VAL A 129 -0.89 -6.25 11.25
N PRO A 130 -1.77 -7.19 10.86
CA PRO A 130 -3.12 -7.29 11.39
C PRO A 130 -3.14 -7.66 12.89
N PRO A 131 -4.30 -7.68 13.56
CA PRO A 131 -4.43 -8.11 14.96
C PRO A 131 -3.75 -9.46 15.24
N PRO A 132 -3.39 -9.76 16.51
CA PRO A 132 -2.70 -11.00 16.85
C PRO A 132 -3.44 -12.25 16.34
N GLY A 133 -2.69 -13.13 15.67
CA GLY A 133 -3.23 -14.34 15.03
C GLY A 133 -2.23 -14.95 14.04
N GLU A 134 -2.67 -15.98 13.35
CA GLU A 134 -1.91 -16.59 12.26
C GLU A 134 -2.61 -16.31 10.93
N TYR A 135 -1.83 -15.83 9.96
CA TYR A 135 -2.27 -15.47 8.63
C TYR A 135 -1.42 -16.22 7.61
N THR A 136 -2.04 -16.67 6.54
CA THR A 136 -1.30 -17.31 5.45
C THR A 136 -0.82 -16.23 4.47
N TYR A 137 0.39 -16.34 3.96
CA TYR A 137 0.77 -15.71 2.71
C TYR A 137 0.97 -16.77 1.65
N VAL A 138 0.52 -16.51 0.43
CA VAL A 138 0.36 -17.48 -0.63
C VAL A 138 0.77 -16.90 -1.98
N CYS A 139 1.23 -17.72 -2.91
CA CYS A 139 1.40 -17.37 -4.31
C CYS A 139 0.12 -17.72 -5.07
N LEU A 140 -0.51 -16.73 -5.71
CA LEU A 140 -1.72 -16.94 -6.54
C LEU A 140 -1.40 -17.10 -8.02
N PHE A 141 -0.13 -17.22 -8.43
CA PHE A 141 0.18 -17.63 -9.80
C PHE A 141 -0.50 -18.98 -10.08
N PRO A 142 -1.16 -19.17 -11.23
CA PRO A 142 -1.95 -20.37 -11.51
C PRO A 142 -1.24 -21.68 -11.18
N GLY A 143 -1.88 -22.51 -10.38
CA GLY A 143 -1.39 -23.81 -9.94
C GLY A 143 -0.43 -23.79 -8.75
N HIS A 144 -0.04 -22.62 -8.19
CA HIS A 144 0.94 -22.52 -7.11
C HIS A 144 0.34 -22.53 -5.70
N ALA A 145 -0.90 -22.10 -5.54
CA ALA A 145 -1.50 -21.81 -4.23
C ALA A 145 -1.47 -23.01 -3.25
N ASN A 146 -1.63 -24.23 -3.76
CA ASN A 146 -1.65 -25.44 -2.94
C ASN A 146 -0.26 -25.89 -2.42
N SER A 147 0.81 -25.30 -2.97
CA SER A 147 2.19 -25.71 -2.63
C SER A 147 3.02 -24.54 -2.11
N MET A 148 2.79 -23.33 -2.64
CA MET A 148 3.60 -22.17 -2.34
C MET A 148 2.89 -21.23 -1.37
N PHE A 149 3.03 -21.52 -0.10
CA PHE A 149 2.47 -20.70 0.99
C PHE A 149 3.39 -20.68 2.22
N GLY A 150 3.12 -19.77 3.12
CA GLY A 150 3.80 -19.66 4.40
C GLY A 150 2.91 -19.03 5.46
N THR A 151 3.41 -18.89 6.68
CA THR A 151 2.66 -18.36 7.82
C THR A 151 3.25 -17.03 8.32
N LEU A 152 2.42 -16.03 8.44
CA LEU A 152 2.70 -14.79 9.16
C LEU A 152 2.02 -14.84 10.53
N ARG A 153 2.81 -14.96 11.58
CA ARG A 153 2.33 -14.88 12.96
C ARG A 153 2.38 -13.45 13.45
N SER A 154 1.21 -12.87 13.69
CA SER A 154 1.06 -11.58 14.32
C SER A 154 1.13 -11.75 15.85
N LEU A 155 2.12 -11.12 16.48
CA LEU A 155 2.36 -11.18 17.92
C LEU A 155 1.65 -10.02 18.63
N ARG A 156 1.38 -10.19 19.92
CA ARG A 156 0.87 -9.12 20.79
C ARG A 156 1.95 -8.11 21.11
#